data_a2cce72aa4d173dd12b48671f44d3733
#
_entry.id   a2cce72aa4d173dd12b48671f44d3733
#
_cell.length_a   1.000
_cell.length_b   1.000
_cell.length_c   1.000
_cell.angle_alpha   90.00
_cell.angle_beta   90.00
_cell.angle_gamma   90.00
#
_symmetry.space_group_name_H-M   'P 1'
#
loop_
_entity.id
_entity.type
_entity.pdbx_description
1 polymer ?
#
loop_
_entity_poly.entity_id
_entity_poly.type
_entity_poly.pdbx_seq_one_letter_code
_entity_poly.pdbx_strand_id
1 'polypeptide(L)'
;GSTDGTVESVKTQFPHVNIKTVDGVFWNRGMIEAWKMAEEKKRNGCNYDYYLWLNDDTFIYKDCIASLLRVSLLKKNRTIVLGSTVDTQTRSKLTYGGRDKTGKVARPSSDDSPVPVIMMNGNIVLVPHSVYKKLGTLDPYYTHARGDFDYGLRARKAGIELWQVGHPLGECDAHEHIDAWCDPEIPLKKRWKLMYRPNGMPPMEIFHLENRHYGFCIALKHYFTI
;
A
#
# COMPACT_ATOMS: atom_id res chain seq x y z
N GLY A 1 8.11 -15.38 -8.46
CA GLY A 1 9.44 -14.90 -8.78
C GLY A 1 9.52 -14.38 -10.19
N SER A 2 10.32 -13.36 -10.40
CA SER A 2 10.58 -12.83 -11.75
C SER A 2 11.47 -13.79 -12.53
N THR A 3 11.13 -14.01 -13.81
CA THR A 3 11.88 -14.87 -14.73
C THR A 3 12.56 -14.09 -15.85
N ASP A 4 12.58 -12.76 -15.74
CA ASP A 4 13.02 -11.78 -16.74
C ASP A 4 14.44 -11.23 -16.50
N GLY A 5 15.22 -11.85 -15.60
CA GLY A 5 16.56 -11.40 -15.23
C GLY A 5 16.61 -10.25 -14.18
N THR A 6 15.46 -9.86 -13.62
CA THR A 6 15.41 -8.80 -12.58
C THR A 6 16.33 -9.11 -11.40
N VAL A 7 16.33 -10.35 -10.91
CA VAL A 7 17.11 -10.74 -9.71
C VAL A 7 18.61 -10.59 -9.97
N GLU A 8 19.10 -11.06 -11.11
CA GLU A 8 20.51 -10.99 -11.52
C GLU A 8 20.93 -9.52 -11.74
N SER A 9 20.07 -8.75 -12.37
CA SER A 9 20.31 -7.32 -12.61
C SER A 9 20.45 -6.54 -11.30
N VAL A 10 19.53 -6.75 -10.35
CA VAL A 10 19.60 -6.07 -9.03
C VAL A 10 20.82 -6.53 -8.24
N LYS A 11 21.16 -7.83 -8.22
CA LYS A 11 22.37 -8.32 -7.54
C LYS A 11 23.65 -7.70 -8.09
N THR A 12 23.72 -7.52 -9.42
CA THR A 12 24.88 -6.96 -10.09
C THR A 12 25.02 -5.47 -9.83
N GLN A 13 23.92 -4.72 -9.93
CA GLN A 13 23.94 -3.26 -9.80
C GLN A 13 23.93 -2.80 -8.34
N PHE A 14 23.29 -3.55 -7.46
CA PHE A 14 23.09 -3.20 -6.05
C PHE A 14 23.44 -4.38 -5.11
N PRO A 15 24.71 -4.81 -5.03
CA PRO A 15 25.12 -6.02 -4.31
C PRO A 15 24.84 -5.99 -2.79
N HIS A 16 24.61 -4.80 -2.22
CA HIS A 16 24.25 -4.62 -0.81
C HIS A 16 22.73 -4.77 -0.52
N VAL A 17 21.89 -4.83 -1.58
CA VAL A 17 20.45 -5.01 -1.42
C VAL A 17 20.14 -6.49 -1.13
N ASN A 18 19.30 -6.72 -0.12
CA ASN A 18 18.85 -8.06 0.21
C ASN A 18 17.67 -8.44 -0.69
N ILE A 19 17.82 -9.54 -1.40
CA ILE A 19 16.80 -10.03 -2.33
C ILE A 19 16.27 -11.36 -1.81
N LYS A 20 14.94 -11.50 -1.83
CA LYS A 20 14.23 -12.75 -1.61
C LYS A 20 13.34 -13.05 -2.80
N THR A 21 13.59 -14.16 -3.47
CA THR A 21 12.74 -14.66 -4.54
C THR A 21 11.69 -15.58 -3.94
N VAL A 22 10.43 -15.34 -4.25
CA VAL A 22 9.29 -16.16 -3.80
C VAL A 22 8.33 -16.32 -4.97
N ASP A 23 7.98 -17.56 -5.28
CA ASP A 23 7.08 -17.88 -6.39
C ASP A 23 5.61 -17.83 -5.99
N GLY A 24 4.76 -17.41 -6.93
CA GLY A 24 3.30 -17.42 -6.75
C GLY A 24 2.75 -16.44 -5.71
N VAL A 25 3.56 -15.46 -5.29
CA VAL A 25 3.10 -14.38 -4.39
C VAL A 25 2.78 -13.11 -5.18
N PHE A 26 1.77 -12.41 -4.71
CA PHE A 26 1.39 -11.09 -5.19
C PHE A 26 1.77 -10.04 -4.16
N TRP A 27 1.43 -8.76 -4.41
CA TRP A 27 1.93 -7.63 -3.64
C TRP A 27 1.81 -7.81 -2.11
N ASN A 28 0.63 -8.11 -1.58
CA ASN A 28 0.43 -8.20 -0.13
C ASN A 28 1.30 -9.29 0.51
N ARG A 29 1.34 -10.48 -0.08
CA ARG A 29 2.15 -11.59 0.43
C ARG A 29 3.64 -11.37 0.20
N GLY A 30 4.02 -10.73 -0.91
CA GLY A 30 5.40 -10.30 -1.17
C GLY A 30 5.89 -9.30 -0.11
N MET A 31 5.08 -8.33 0.25
CA MET A 31 5.37 -7.38 1.33
C MET A 31 5.53 -8.07 2.70
N ILE A 32 4.71 -9.09 2.99
CA ILE A 32 4.88 -9.90 4.22
C ILE A 32 6.23 -10.62 4.22
N GLU A 33 6.66 -11.17 3.09
CA GLU A 33 7.96 -11.82 2.99
C GLU A 33 9.13 -10.85 3.14
N ALA A 34 9.02 -9.64 2.57
CA ALA A 34 9.99 -8.56 2.80
C ALA A 34 10.06 -8.15 4.29
N TRP A 35 8.92 -8.09 4.95
CA TRP A 35 8.86 -7.80 6.38
C TRP A 35 9.50 -8.89 7.23
N LYS A 36 9.28 -10.16 6.91
CA LYS A 36 9.96 -11.29 7.56
C LYS A 36 11.49 -11.18 7.44
N MET A 37 12.01 -10.78 6.27
CA MET A 37 13.43 -10.54 6.11
C MET A 37 13.96 -9.43 7.03
N ALA A 38 13.22 -8.33 7.17
CA ALA A 38 13.59 -7.26 8.09
C ALA A 38 13.60 -7.74 9.55
N GLU A 39 12.61 -8.54 9.96
CA GLU A 39 12.55 -9.10 11.31
C GLU A 39 13.67 -10.13 11.58
N GLU A 40 14.06 -10.93 10.60
CA GLU A 40 15.22 -11.83 10.70
C GLU A 40 16.50 -11.04 10.93
N LYS A 41 16.72 -9.97 10.16
CA LYS A 41 17.87 -9.08 10.36
C LYS A 41 17.88 -8.40 11.72
N LYS A 42 16.71 -8.01 12.21
CA LYS A 42 16.57 -7.44 13.54
C LYS A 42 16.96 -8.43 14.64
N ARG A 43 16.56 -9.70 14.53
CA ARG A 43 17.01 -10.76 15.45
C ARG A 43 18.51 -10.94 15.44
N ASN A 44 19.17 -10.63 14.34
CA ASN A 44 20.61 -10.67 14.16
C ASN A 44 21.31 -9.33 14.51
N GLY A 45 20.65 -8.45 15.27
CA GLY A 45 21.25 -7.22 15.82
C GLY A 45 20.99 -5.94 15.03
N CYS A 46 20.32 -5.98 13.87
CA CYS A 46 19.91 -4.76 13.18
C CYS A 46 18.72 -4.11 13.89
N ASN A 47 18.80 -2.80 14.15
CA ASN A 47 17.69 -2.01 14.66
C ASN A 47 17.13 -1.12 13.56
N TYR A 48 15.82 -1.10 13.45
CA TYR A 48 15.12 -0.23 12.51
C TYR A 48 14.18 0.70 13.29
N ASP A 49 14.32 2.01 13.03
CA ASP A 49 13.40 3.02 13.57
C ASP A 49 12.13 3.12 12.72
N TYR A 50 12.25 2.81 11.44
CA TYR A 50 11.18 2.91 10.46
C TYR A 50 11.22 1.78 9.44
N TYR A 51 10.06 1.48 8.88
CA TYR A 51 9.86 0.64 7.70
C TYR A 51 9.27 1.51 6.59
N LEU A 52 9.92 1.55 5.44
CA LEU A 52 9.42 2.25 4.26
C LEU A 52 8.90 1.21 3.26
N TRP A 53 7.61 1.31 2.93
CA TRP A 53 7.03 0.59 1.80
C TRP A 53 7.22 1.44 0.55
N LEU A 54 7.71 0.85 -0.49
CA LEU A 54 7.90 1.49 -1.78
C LEU A 54 7.65 0.46 -2.87
N ASN A 55 6.75 0.78 -3.78
CA ASN A 55 6.50 -0.03 -4.96
C ASN A 55 7.59 0.18 -6.01
N ASP A 56 7.86 -0.83 -6.81
CA ASP A 56 8.89 -0.85 -7.85
C ASP A 56 8.54 0.03 -9.07
N ASP A 57 7.26 0.37 -9.24
CA ASP A 57 6.74 1.29 -10.27
C ASP A 57 6.60 2.74 -9.79
N THR A 58 7.13 3.07 -8.62
CA THR A 58 7.02 4.39 -7.99
C THR A 58 8.37 5.10 -7.98
N PHE A 59 8.48 6.22 -8.72
CA PHE A 59 9.69 7.04 -8.82
C PHE A 59 9.63 8.17 -7.80
N ILE A 60 10.38 8.04 -6.69
CA ILE A 60 10.37 9.02 -5.60
C ILE A 60 11.23 10.25 -5.91
N TYR A 61 10.79 11.41 -5.44
CA TYR A 61 11.57 12.65 -5.50
C TYR A 61 12.69 12.67 -4.44
N LYS A 62 13.69 13.52 -4.67
CA LYS A 62 14.89 13.61 -3.80
C LYS A 62 14.59 13.92 -2.34
N ASP A 63 13.55 14.67 -2.07
CA ASP A 63 13.10 15.07 -0.73
C ASP A 63 12.12 14.10 -0.08
N CYS A 64 11.73 13.03 -0.77
CA CYS A 64 10.71 12.08 -0.32
C CYS A 64 10.96 11.58 1.10
N ILE A 65 12.12 10.97 1.35
CA ILE A 65 12.44 10.39 2.64
C ILE A 65 12.51 11.46 3.73
N ALA A 66 13.13 12.60 3.44
CA ALA A 66 13.24 13.71 4.39
C ALA A 66 11.86 14.27 4.77
N SER A 67 10.95 14.41 3.81
CA SER A 67 9.59 14.90 4.03
C SER A 67 8.75 13.91 4.85
N LEU A 68 8.85 12.61 4.59
CA LEU A 68 8.19 11.56 5.38
C LEU A 68 8.68 11.58 6.83
N LEU A 69 10.00 11.65 7.05
CA LEU A 69 10.61 11.70 8.39
C LEU A 69 10.20 12.96 9.14
N ARG A 70 10.21 14.13 8.48
CA ARG A 70 9.76 15.40 9.05
C ARG A 70 8.34 15.29 9.61
N VAL A 71 7.41 14.75 8.85
CA VAL A 71 6.02 14.56 9.30
C VAL A 71 5.95 13.53 10.43
N SER A 72 6.69 12.42 10.33
CA SER A 72 6.72 11.41 11.39
C SER A 72 7.22 11.99 12.72
N LEU A 73 8.29 12.77 12.70
CA LEU A 73 8.83 13.46 13.87
C LEU A 73 7.85 14.48 14.45
N LEU A 74 7.20 15.28 13.60
CA LEU A 74 6.14 16.22 14.00
C LEU A 74 5.01 15.50 14.74
N LYS A 75 4.68 14.28 14.31
CA LYS A 75 3.66 13.40 14.94
C LYS A 75 4.26 12.45 15.98
N LYS A 76 5.46 12.74 16.50
CA LYS A 76 6.14 11.99 17.58
C LYS A 76 6.35 10.51 17.27
N ASN A 77 6.52 10.16 16.00
CA ASN A 77 6.70 8.78 15.52
C ASN A 77 5.57 7.82 15.94
N ARG A 78 4.33 8.32 16.03
CA ARG A 78 3.17 7.55 16.48
C ARG A 78 2.07 7.40 15.44
N THR A 79 2.36 7.80 14.19
CA THR A 79 1.42 7.78 13.07
C THR A 79 2.03 7.07 11.87
N ILE A 80 1.20 6.60 10.96
CA ILE A 80 1.65 6.19 9.63
C ILE A 80 1.72 7.44 8.76
N VAL A 81 2.82 7.61 8.02
CA VAL A 81 3.02 8.75 7.12
C VAL A 81 3.03 8.28 5.68
N LEU A 82 2.32 8.98 4.83
CA LEU A 82 2.08 8.63 3.43
C LEU A 82 2.65 9.68 2.49
N GLY A 83 3.20 9.24 1.37
CA GLY A 83 3.44 10.05 0.21
C GLY A 83 2.29 9.91 -0.79
N SER A 84 1.92 11.00 -1.46
CA SER A 84 1.12 10.93 -2.66
C SER A 84 1.99 10.95 -3.91
N THR A 85 1.47 10.40 -5.00
CA THR A 85 2.10 10.40 -6.32
C THR A 85 1.26 11.13 -7.34
N VAL A 86 1.91 11.58 -8.40
CA VAL A 86 1.29 12.14 -9.59
C VAL A 86 1.59 11.27 -10.80
N ASP A 87 0.85 11.46 -11.87
CA ASP A 87 1.12 10.81 -13.15
C ASP A 87 2.47 11.27 -13.74
N THR A 88 3.13 10.40 -14.48
CA THR A 88 4.48 10.66 -15.04
C THR A 88 4.46 11.66 -16.19
N GLN A 89 3.33 11.84 -16.89
CA GLN A 89 3.22 12.68 -18.09
C GLN A 89 2.99 14.15 -17.74
N THR A 90 1.90 14.44 -17.02
CA THR A 90 1.51 15.83 -16.73
C THR A 90 2.08 16.32 -15.39
N ARG A 91 2.44 15.41 -14.49
CA ARG A 91 2.91 15.66 -13.13
C ARG A 91 1.94 16.50 -12.28
N SER A 92 0.67 16.45 -12.62
CA SER A 92 -0.38 17.27 -12.00
C SER A 92 -1.55 16.46 -11.46
N LYS A 93 -1.87 15.34 -12.09
CA LYS A 93 -2.97 14.47 -11.69
C LYS A 93 -2.51 13.53 -10.56
N LEU A 94 -3.15 13.63 -9.39
CA LEU A 94 -2.91 12.72 -8.29
C LEU A 94 -3.35 11.30 -8.65
N THR A 95 -2.52 10.32 -8.36
CA THR A 95 -2.74 8.91 -8.69
C THR A 95 -2.93 8.04 -7.44
N TYR A 96 -1.96 8.02 -6.55
CA TYR A 96 -2.00 7.24 -5.30
C TYR A 96 -1.65 8.11 -4.09
N GLY A 97 -1.97 7.60 -2.88
CA GLY A 97 -1.69 8.27 -1.62
C GLY A 97 -2.69 7.92 -0.53
N GLY A 98 -2.80 8.79 0.45
CA GLY A 98 -3.86 8.74 1.45
C GLY A 98 -5.21 9.09 0.84
N ARG A 99 -6.29 8.50 1.38
CA ARG A 99 -7.65 8.76 0.91
C ARG A 99 -8.48 9.51 1.94
N ASP A 100 -9.26 10.46 1.47
CA ASP A 100 -10.20 11.23 2.25
C ASP A 100 -11.52 10.45 2.52
N LYS A 101 -12.48 11.12 3.17
CA LYS A 101 -13.80 10.56 3.50
C LYS A 101 -14.63 10.18 2.27
N THR A 102 -14.31 10.72 1.10
CA THR A 102 -15.00 10.41 -0.16
C THR A 102 -14.35 9.23 -0.91
N GLY A 103 -13.25 8.69 -0.38
CA GLY A 103 -12.47 7.62 -1.00
C GLY A 103 -11.51 8.11 -2.09
N LYS A 104 -11.45 9.43 -2.34
CA LYS A 104 -10.50 10.02 -3.29
C LYS A 104 -9.13 10.22 -2.65
N VAL A 105 -8.09 10.27 -3.46
CA VAL A 105 -6.75 10.65 -2.99
C VAL A 105 -6.82 12.06 -2.41
N ALA A 106 -6.33 12.21 -1.19
CA ALA A 106 -6.36 13.49 -0.49
C ALA A 106 -5.51 14.53 -1.24
N ARG A 107 -6.08 15.71 -1.44
CA ARG A 107 -5.36 16.79 -2.12
C ARG A 107 -4.21 17.30 -1.25
N PRO A 108 -3.07 17.64 -1.86
CA PRO A 108 -2.00 18.38 -1.20
C PRO A 108 -2.53 19.65 -0.54
N SER A 109 -1.89 20.09 0.53
CA SER A 109 -2.24 21.36 1.14
C SER A 109 -1.54 22.52 0.45
N SER A 110 -2.15 23.71 0.49
CA SER A 110 -1.59 24.91 -0.14
C SER A 110 -0.37 25.48 0.62
N ASP A 111 -0.21 25.13 1.86
CA ASP A 111 0.86 25.59 2.77
C ASP A 111 1.85 24.47 3.13
N ASP A 112 1.82 23.38 2.39
CA ASP A 112 2.65 22.18 2.61
C ASP A 112 2.43 21.48 3.97
N SER A 113 1.38 21.82 4.69
CA SER A 113 1.03 21.15 5.93
C SER A 113 0.58 19.70 5.69
N PRO A 114 0.92 18.76 6.59
CA PRO A 114 0.44 17.39 6.48
C PRO A 114 -1.09 17.30 6.51
N VAL A 115 -1.66 16.43 5.69
CA VAL A 115 -3.10 16.24 5.52
C VAL A 115 -3.55 14.96 6.23
N PRO A 116 -4.54 14.99 7.14
CA PRO A 116 -5.08 13.79 7.76
C PRO A 116 -5.89 12.97 6.74
N VAL A 117 -5.72 11.66 6.76
CA VAL A 117 -6.41 10.75 5.84
C VAL A 117 -7.03 9.56 6.58
N ILE A 118 -7.96 8.86 5.94
CA ILE A 118 -8.70 7.79 6.59
C ILE A 118 -8.38 6.40 6.04
N MET A 119 -7.78 6.34 4.87
CA MET A 119 -7.36 5.13 4.18
C MET A 119 -6.07 5.41 3.42
N MET A 120 -5.39 4.38 2.94
CA MET A 120 -4.11 4.54 2.25
C MET A 120 -3.93 3.55 1.11
N ASN A 121 -3.13 3.96 0.11
CA ASN A 121 -2.51 3.06 -0.86
C ASN A 121 -1.06 2.76 -0.42
N GLY A 122 -0.57 1.59 -0.78
CA GLY A 122 0.73 1.06 -0.35
C GLY A 122 1.96 1.54 -1.13
N ASN A 123 1.84 2.58 -1.97
CA ASN A 123 2.94 3.01 -2.87
C ASN A 123 4.12 3.66 -2.14
N ILE A 124 3.86 4.61 -1.24
CA ILE A 124 4.87 5.29 -0.43
C ILE A 124 4.33 5.38 1.00
N VAL A 125 4.79 4.50 1.90
CA VAL A 125 4.28 4.42 3.28
C VAL A 125 5.41 4.29 4.27
N LEU A 126 5.55 5.25 5.17
CA LEU A 126 6.49 5.20 6.29
C LEU A 126 5.78 4.73 7.56
N VAL A 127 6.22 3.59 8.08
CA VAL A 127 5.70 3.00 9.32
C VAL A 127 6.76 3.08 10.40
N PRO A 128 6.60 3.91 11.43
CA PRO A 128 7.51 3.93 12.58
C PRO A 128 7.52 2.59 13.33
N HIS A 129 8.65 2.23 13.90
CA HIS A 129 8.79 0.99 14.66
C HIS A 129 7.78 0.87 15.83
N SER A 130 7.45 1.98 16.47
CA SER A 130 6.42 2.06 17.52
C SER A 130 5.05 1.63 17.01
N VAL A 131 4.69 2.00 15.78
CA VAL A 131 3.45 1.62 15.10
C VAL A 131 3.49 0.14 14.73
N TYR A 132 4.60 -0.31 14.13
CA TYR A 132 4.80 -1.73 13.81
C TYR A 132 4.67 -2.63 15.04
N LYS A 133 5.27 -2.27 16.17
CA LYS A 133 5.13 -3.02 17.44
C LYS A 133 3.67 -3.21 17.87
N LYS A 134 2.81 -2.25 17.56
CA LYS A 134 1.39 -2.30 17.96
C LYS A 134 0.52 -3.05 16.96
N LEU A 135 0.82 -2.96 15.65
CA LEU A 135 -0.02 -3.49 14.58
C LEU A 135 0.46 -4.82 14.00
N GLY A 136 1.75 -5.10 14.09
CA GLY A 136 2.40 -6.18 13.35
C GLY A 136 2.49 -5.88 11.85
N THR A 137 2.47 -6.94 11.05
CA THR A 137 2.58 -6.88 9.59
C THR A 137 1.20 -6.76 8.90
N LEU A 138 1.21 -6.83 7.58
CA LEU A 138 0.03 -7.02 6.74
C LEU A 138 -0.68 -8.35 7.08
N ASP A 139 -1.98 -8.42 6.83
CA ASP A 139 -2.75 -9.65 7.04
C ASP A 139 -2.55 -10.61 5.86
N PRO A 140 -2.09 -11.86 6.10
CA PRO A 140 -1.86 -12.86 5.06
C PRO A 140 -3.13 -13.37 4.38
N TYR A 141 -4.32 -13.00 4.89
CA TYR A 141 -5.59 -13.35 4.25
C TYR A 141 -5.69 -12.76 2.85
N TYR A 142 -5.21 -11.53 2.67
CA TYR A 142 -5.21 -10.86 1.37
C TYR A 142 -4.08 -11.38 0.49
N THR A 143 -4.38 -11.55 -0.79
CA THR A 143 -3.39 -12.03 -1.76
C THR A 143 -2.62 -10.87 -2.39
N HIS A 144 -3.33 -9.87 -2.92
CA HIS A 144 -2.74 -8.75 -3.67
C HIS A 144 -3.25 -7.41 -3.15
N ALA A 145 -4.46 -7.04 -3.51
CA ALA A 145 -5.09 -5.78 -3.10
C ALA A 145 -5.68 -5.85 -1.68
N ARG A 146 -6.07 -4.71 -1.16
CA ARG A 146 -6.78 -4.54 0.13
C ARG A 146 -5.93 -4.74 1.40
N GLY A 147 -4.76 -5.34 1.33
CA GLY A 147 -3.89 -5.45 2.50
C GLY A 147 -3.42 -4.09 3.04
N ASP A 148 -3.14 -3.15 2.18
CA ASP A 148 -2.83 -1.76 2.51
C ASP A 148 -4.03 -1.04 3.17
N PHE A 149 -5.23 -1.21 2.60
CA PHE A 149 -6.46 -0.67 3.18
C PHE A 149 -6.74 -1.26 4.56
N ASP A 150 -6.65 -2.58 4.70
CA ASP A 150 -6.80 -3.26 5.99
C ASP A 150 -5.80 -2.73 7.03
N TYR A 151 -4.52 -2.59 6.65
CA TYR A 151 -3.49 -2.10 7.55
C TYR A 151 -3.80 -0.68 8.05
N GLY A 152 -4.17 0.22 7.16
CA GLY A 152 -4.59 1.58 7.51
C GLY A 152 -5.83 1.62 8.40
N LEU A 153 -6.83 0.79 8.11
CA LEU A 153 -8.05 0.70 8.91
C LEU A 153 -7.79 0.06 10.30
N ARG A 154 -6.91 -0.95 10.39
CA ARG A 154 -6.46 -1.50 11.69
C ARG A 154 -5.70 -0.46 12.49
N ALA A 155 -4.84 0.34 11.86
CA ALA A 155 -4.14 1.44 12.52
C ALA A 155 -5.13 2.41 13.17
N ARG A 156 -6.12 2.86 12.43
CA ARG A 156 -7.15 3.78 12.95
C ARG A 156 -7.97 3.17 14.08
N LYS A 157 -8.37 1.90 14.00
CA LYS A 157 -9.04 1.20 15.10
C LYS A 157 -8.18 1.11 16.36
N ALA A 158 -6.85 1.05 16.19
CA ALA A 158 -5.89 1.07 17.28
C ALA A 158 -5.56 2.49 17.80
N GLY A 159 -6.24 3.54 17.29
CA GLY A 159 -6.00 4.93 17.67
C GLY A 159 -4.73 5.53 17.04
N ILE A 160 -4.24 4.94 15.95
CA ILE A 160 -3.11 5.45 15.18
C ILE A 160 -3.64 6.25 14.00
N GLU A 161 -3.22 7.50 13.90
CA GLU A 161 -3.60 8.37 12.80
C GLU A 161 -2.78 8.06 11.54
N LEU A 162 -3.35 8.41 10.37
CA LEU A 162 -2.67 8.39 9.08
C LEU A 162 -2.56 9.83 8.59
N TRP A 163 -1.36 10.22 8.16
CA TRP A 163 -1.08 11.55 7.66
C TRP A 163 -0.35 11.48 6.32
N GLN A 164 -0.83 12.22 5.35
CA GLN A 164 -0.17 12.40 4.07
C GLN A 164 0.70 13.66 4.11
N VAL A 165 1.90 13.61 3.52
CA VAL A 165 2.74 14.80 3.31
C VAL A 165 1.99 15.80 2.43
N GLY A 166 2.17 17.09 2.68
CA GLY A 166 1.40 18.18 2.07
C GLY A 166 1.64 18.38 0.57
N HIS A 167 2.65 17.75 -0.01
CA HIS A 167 2.95 17.76 -1.44
C HIS A 167 3.20 16.34 -1.98
N PRO A 168 3.13 16.12 -3.31
CA PRO A 168 3.48 14.83 -3.91
C PRO A 168 4.95 14.49 -3.69
N LEU A 169 5.23 13.22 -3.41
CA LEU A 169 6.58 12.71 -3.14
C LEU A 169 7.18 11.87 -4.25
N GLY A 170 6.45 11.69 -5.34
CA GLY A 170 6.92 10.89 -6.47
C GLY A 170 5.92 10.80 -7.61
N GLU A 171 6.28 10.01 -8.59
CA GLU A 171 5.50 9.74 -9.80
C GLU A 171 5.16 8.25 -9.86
N CYS A 172 3.92 7.93 -10.23
CA CYS A 172 3.44 6.59 -10.50
C CYS A 172 2.15 6.71 -11.30
N ASP A 173 2.07 6.06 -12.46
CA ASP A 173 0.89 6.14 -13.31
C ASP A 173 -0.28 5.36 -12.72
N ALA A 174 -1.48 5.93 -12.80
CA ALA A 174 -2.69 5.23 -12.43
C ALA A 174 -3.07 4.21 -13.50
N HIS A 175 -3.62 3.08 -13.08
CA HIS A 175 -4.30 2.17 -14.00
C HIS A 175 -5.64 2.80 -14.43
N GLU A 176 -5.65 3.42 -15.61
CA GLU A 176 -6.82 4.16 -16.14
C GLU A 176 -7.89 3.28 -16.79
N HIS A 177 -7.59 2.00 -16.96
CA HIS A 177 -8.54 1.08 -17.60
C HIS A 177 -9.60 0.60 -16.61
N ILE A 178 -10.82 0.47 -17.11
CA ILE A 178 -11.88 -0.27 -16.40
C ILE A 178 -11.31 -1.65 -16.06
N ASP A 179 -11.44 -2.04 -14.81
CA ASP A 179 -11.04 -3.38 -14.40
C ASP A 179 -11.69 -4.42 -15.31
N ALA A 180 -10.92 -5.34 -15.85
CA ALA A 180 -11.39 -6.30 -16.87
C ALA A 180 -12.57 -7.16 -16.39
N TRP A 181 -12.78 -7.30 -15.07
CA TRP A 181 -13.95 -7.95 -14.51
C TRP A 181 -15.21 -7.07 -14.55
N CYS A 182 -15.07 -5.74 -14.67
CA CYS A 182 -16.14 -4.77 -14.84
C CYS A 182 -16.48 -4.47 -16.31
N ASP A 183 -15.57 -4.80 -17.24
CA ASP A 183 -15.71 -4.44 -18.64
C ASP A 183 -16.88 -5.16 -19.31
N PRO A 184 -17.95 -4.46 -19.76
CA PRO A 184 -19.13 -5.05 -20.37
C PRO A 184 -18.85 -5.76 -21.71
N GLU A 185 -17.76 -5.40 -22.40
CA GLU A 185 -17.34 -6.03 -23.67
C GLU A 185 -16.79 -7.45 -23.45
N ILE A 186 -16.43 -7.80 -22.22
CA ILE A 186 -15.94 -9.14 -21.87
C ILE A 186 -17.10 -10.04 -21.47
N PRO A 187 -17.23 -11.27 -22.06
CA PRO A 187 -18.27 -12.22 -21.69
C PRO A 187 -18.33 -12.51 -20.18
N LEU A 188 -19.53 -12.56 -19.60
CA LEU A 188 -19.79 -12.70 -18.17
C LEU A 188 -18.99 -13.85 -17.51
N LYS A 189 -18.94 -15.02 -18.16
CA LYS A 189 -18.16 -16.17 -17.67
C LYS A 189 -16.65 -15.86 -17.53
N LYS A 190 -16.10 -15.02 -18.41
CA LYS A 190 -14.71 -14.59 -18.36
C LYS A 190 -14.52 -13.51 -17.28
N ARG A 191 -15.43 -12.54 -17.19
CA ARG A 191 -15.45 -11.53 -16.14
C ARG A 191 -15.47 -12.17 -14.74
N TRP A 192 -16.33 -13.16 -14.55
CA TRP A 192 -16.40 -13.93 -13.29
C TRP A 192 -15.06 -14.55 -12.92
N LYS A 193 -14.34 -15.18 -13.87
CA LYS A 193 -13.01 -15.72 -13.63
C LYS A 193 -11.98 -14.62 -13.32
N LEU A 194 -12.07 -13.48 -13.98
CA LEU A 194 -11.17 -12.34 -13.78
C LEU A 194 -11.36 -11.70 -12.38
N MET A 195 -12.60 -11.64 -11.91
CA MET A 195 -12.92 -11.14 -10.57
C MET A 195 -12.21 -11.93 -9.45
N TYR A 196 -12.09 -13.24 -9.60
CA TYR A 196 -11.42 -14.10 -8.61
C TYR A 196 -9.89 -14.12 -8.73
N ARG A 197 -9.29 -13.42 -9.70
CA ARG A 197 -7.83 -13.28 -9.76
C ARG A 197 -7.31 -12.38 -8.63
N PRO A 198 -6.06 -12.56 -8.21
CA PRO A 198 -5.46 -11.74 -7.14
C PRO A 198 -5.53 -10.22 -7.40
N ASN A 199 -5.37 -9.80 -8.67
CA ASN A 199 -5.51 -8.41 -9.10
C ASN A 199 -6.94 -8.04 -9.55
N GLY A 200 -7.91 -8.91 -9.31
CA GLY A 200 -9.33 -8.64 -9.50
C GLY A 200 -9.98 -8.06 -8.24
N MET A 201 -11.18 -8.55 -7.95
CA MET A 201 -11.93 -8.21 -6.74
C MET A 201 -12.47 -9.47 -6.06
N PRO A 202 -11.61 -10.34 -5.47
CA PRO A 202 -12.04 -11.60 -4.88
C PRO A 202 -13.11 -11.37 -3.81
N PRO A 203 -14.35 -11.87 -3.98
CA PRO A 203 -15.47 -11.51 -3.11
C PRO A 203 -15.24 -11.84 -1.63
N MET A 204 -14.51 -12.94 -1.34
CA MET A 204 -14.21 -13.32 0.04
C MET A 204 -13.20 -12.41 0.71
N GLU A 205 -12.22 -11.86 -0.03
CA GLU A 205 -11.29 -10.87 0.52
C GLU A 205 -12.00 -9.54 0.83
N ILE A 206 -12.93 -9.12 -0.02
CA ILE A 206 -13.78 -7.95 0.22
C ILE A 206 -14.68 -8.20 1.43
N PHE A 207 -15.36 -9.35 1.46
CA PHE A 207 -16.19 -9.72 2.61
C PHE A 207 -15.40 -9.69 3.92
N HIS A 208 -14.18 -10.25 3.92
CA HIS A 208 -13.32 -10.26 5.10
C HIS A 208 -12.96 -8.84 5.56
N LEU A 209 -12.57 -7.96 4.62
CA LEU A 209 -12.28 -6.55 4.91
C LEU A 209 -13.49 -5.85 5.52
N GLU A 210 -14.63 -5.95 4.87
CA GLU A 210 -15.84 -5.25 5.28
C GLU A 210 -16.42 -5.79 6.58
N ASN A 211 -16.42 -7.10 6.77
CA ASN A 211 -16.85 -7.70 8.02
C ASN A 211 -15.99 -7.23 9.21
N ARG A 212 -14.67 -7.17 9.02
CA ARG A 212 -13.74 -6.68 10.05
C ARG A 212 -13.92 -5.21 10.39
N HIS A 213 -14.20 -4.38 9.39
CA HIS A 213 -14.14 -2.93 9.55
C HIS A 213 -15.50 -2.26 9.63
N TYR A 214 -16.53 -2.80 8.98
CA TYR A 214 -17.86 -2.19 8.87
C TYR A 214 -18.98 -3.08 9.42
N GLY A 215 -18.70 -4.35 9.70
CA GLY A 215 -19.63 -5.30 10.29
C GLY A 215 -20.30 -6.24 9.29
N PHE A 216 -20.82 -7.36 9.83
CA PHE A 216 -21.33 -8.48 9.05
C PHE A 216 -22.45 -8.10 8.07
N CYS A 217 -23.40 -7.28 8.49
CA CYS A 217 -24.56 -6.92 7.65
C CYS A 217 -24.13 -6.14 6.38
N ILE A 218 -23.14 -5.24 6.51
CA ILE A 218 -22.58 -4.48 5.38
C ILE A 218 -21.83 -5.43 4.45
N ALA A 219 -20.95 -6.26 5.01
CA ALA A 219 -20.19 -7.24 4.24
C ALA A 219 -21.09 -8.22 3.47
N LEU A 220 -22.16 -8.71 4.12
CA LEU A 220 -23.10 -9.62 3.49
C LEU A 220 -23.89 -8.96 2.35
N LYS A 221 -24.35 -7.71 2.57
CA LYS A 221 -25.05 -6.95 1.52
C LYS A 221 -24.15 -6.78 0.30
N HIS A 222 -22.91 -6.31 0.49
CA HIS A 222 -22.00 -6.08 -0.62
C HIS A 222 -21.57 -7.39 -1.31
N TYR A 223 -21.39 -8.47 -0.57
CA TYR A 223 -21.08 -9.79 -1.14
C TYR A 223 -22.07 -10.23 -2.23
N PHE A 224 -23.34 -9.89 -2.07
CA PHE A 224 -24.39 -10.22 -3.06
C PHE A 224 -24.60 -9.14 -4.13
N THR A 225 -23.93 -8.01 -4.05
CA THR A 225 -24.09 -6.88 -4.99
C THR A 225 -22.83 -6.55 -5.79
N ILE A 226 -21.74 -7.30 -5.56
CA ILE A 226 -20.50 -7.23 -6.35
C ILE A 226 -20.72 -7.81 -7.75
#